data_a3aa06337bd179ca35625c5058394f07
#
_entry.id   a3aa06337bd179ca35625c5058394f07
#
_cell.length_a   1.000
_cell.length_b   1.000
_cell.length_c   1.000
_cell.angle_alpha   90.00
_cell.angle_beta   90.00
_cell.angle_gamma   90.00
#
_symmetry.space_group_name_H-M   'P 1'
#
loop_
_entity.id
_entity.type
_entity.pdbx_description
1 polymer ?
#
loop_
_entity_poly.entity_id
_entity_poly.type
_entity_poly.pdbx_seq_one_letter_code
_entity_poly.pdbx_strand_id
1 'polypeptide(L)'
;MDLYVQNLKSLREFDSELAERVSKHSPSEEIEVVSSKSGFLVPQVSGVSLHSQYKPVEEATRAIENFVFDSQRKTIVYGLGFGYHVQALLQRHSGEVIVIEPLMSLFRSFMASIDIRPFLGRVRFRVAETPACLIARLEQGNWNIFRHMPSVRLAGNYYNRLDEGQEIKILLNDQSLRVMIVNPVYGGSLPTAHHCASALRSLGHEVATVDCDEFSQGFHSLKKITRNPKNSEVLSQNFMKLMGEITAAKADDFKPDIIIALAQAPLTPEAIQKLKALKIPVVFWFVEDFRTLSYWNEIATDYDYIFTIQDETFHQALRDKGAQNCYYLPQACSTAIHRPLELSVESLDLYGADLSFMGAAYHNRVQSFPRLMSFDFKIW
;
A
#
# COMPACT_ATOMS: atom_id res chain seq x y z
N MET A 1 -5.60 -6.56 40.15
CA MET A 1 -5.90 -6.77 38.71
C MET A 1 -4.66 -6.31 37.95
N ASP A 2 -4.15 -7.13 37.03
CA ASP A 2 -2.96 -6.79 36.24
C ASP A 2 -3.18 -5.48 35.47
N LEU A 3 -2.20 -4.58 35.47
CA LEU A 3 -2.26 -3.27 34.82
C LEU A 3 -2.56 -3.41 33.32
N TYR A 4 -1.94 -4.42 32.67
CA TYR A 4 -2.20 -4.72 31.26
C TYR A 4 -3.68 -5.01 30.99
N VAL A 5 -4.31 -5.82 31.85
CA VAL A 5 -5.75 -6.17 31.71
C VAL A 5 -6.64 -4.94 31.90
N GLN A 6 -6.30 -4.07 32.84
CA GLN A 6 -7.03 -2.80 33.05
C GLN A 6 -6.91 -1.89 31.82
N ASN A 7 -5.68 -1.71 31.35
CA ASN A 7 -5.39 -0.88 30.17
C ASN A 7 -6.06 -1.43 28.90
N LEU A 8 -6.05 -2.75 28.71
CA LEU A 8 -6.69 -3.38 27.55
C LEU A 8 -8.21 -3.16 27.57
N LYS A 9 -8.82 -3.23 28.76
CA LYS A 9 -10.25 -2.92 28.91
C LYS A 9 -10.54 -1.46 28.54
N SER A 10 -9.77 -0.53 29.07
CA SER A 10 -9.92 0.90 28.76
C SER A 10 -9.67 1.20 27.29
N LEU A 11 -8.62 0.62 26.67
CA LEU A 11 -8.34 0.80 25.25
C LEU A 11 -9.50 0.32 24.36
N ARG A 12 -10.14 -0.80 24.73
CA ARG A 12 -11.26 -1.37 23.96
C ARG A 12 -12.46 -0.43 23.84
N GLU A 13 -12.65 0.45 24.80
CA GLU A 13 -13.74 1.46 24.79
C GLU A 13 -13.44 2.59 23.80
N PHE A 14 -12.18 2.85 23.45
CA PHE A 14 -11.76 3.94 22.55
C PHE A 14 -11.31 3.43 21.17
N ASP A 15 -10.62 2.29 21.11
CA ASP A 15 -10.12 1.67 19.89
C ASP A 15 -10.16 0.14 20.03
N SER A 16 -11.31 -0.44 19.68
CA SER A 16 -11.55 -1.87 19.80
C SER A 16 -10.67 -2.69 18.83
N GLU A 17 -10.34 -2.15 17.66
CA GLU A 17 -9.50 -2.83 16.68
C GLU A 17 -8.05 -2.93 17.19
N LEU A 18 -7.49 -1.83 17.68
CA LEU A 18 -6.14 -1.83 18.26
C LEU A 18 -6.09 -2.73 19.51
N ALA A 19 -7.11 -2.68 20.37
CA ALA A 19 -7.19 -3.54 21.55
C ALA A 19 -7.19 -5.03 21.18
N GLU A 20 -7.91 -5.42 20.14
CA GLU A 20 -7.90 -6.80 19.65
C GLU A 20 -6.53 -7.19 19.08
N ARG A 21 -5.89 -6.33 18.27
CA ARG A 21 -4.55 -6.57 17.72
C ARG A 21 -3.51 -6.76 18.82
N VAL A 22 -3.52 -5.90 19.82
CA VAL A 22 -2.60 -5.98 20.97
C VAL A 22 -2.83 -7.24 21.81
N SER A 23 -4.09 -7.63 22.01
CA SER A 23 -4.43 -8.82 22.81
C SER A 23 -3.92 -10.13 22.18
N LYS A 24 -3.83 -10.18 20.86
CA LYS A 24 -3.31 -11.34 20.10
C LYS A 24 -1.79 -11.38 20.03
N HIS A 25 -1.11 -10.30 20.39
CA HIS A 25 0.33 -10.19 20.31
C HIS A 25 1.00 -10.69 21.61
N SER A 26 1.96 -11.60 21.50
CA SER A 26 2.70 -12.12 22.66
C SER A 26 3.75 -11.11 23.14
N PRO A 27 4.17 -11.17 24.45
CA PRO A 27 5.36 -10.44 24.89
C PRO A 27 6.59 -10.81 24.07
N SER A 28 7.47 -9.85 23.85
CA SER A 28 8.72 -10.07 23.12
C SER A 28 9.90 -10.10 24.08
N GLU A 29 10.80 -11.06 23.93
CA GLU A 29 12.05 -11.15 24.68
C GLU A 29 13.06 -10.05 24.31
N GLU A 30 12.87 -9.38 23.19
CA GLU A 30 13.72 -8.26 22.76
C GLU A 30 13.48 -6.97 23.55
N ILE A 31 12.40 -6.92 24.36
CA ILE A 31 12.04 -5.74 25.13
C ILE A 31 12.20 -6.01 26.62
N GLU A 32 13.19 -5.37 27.22
CA GLU A 32 13.42 -5.36 28.65
C GLU A 32 12.85 -4.08 29.27
N VAL A 33 12.33 -4.20 30.47
CA VAL A 33 11.84 -3.07 31.26
C VAL A 33 12.71 -2.90 32.49
N VAL A 34 13.41 -1.78 32.55
CA VAL A 34 14.33 -1.48 33.65
C VAL A 34 13.84 -0.28 34.47
N SER A 35 14.18 -0.23 35.77
CA SER A 35 13.94 0.95 36.58
C SER A 35 15.06 1.97 36.40
N SER A 36 14.69 3.23 36.13
CA SER A 36 15.64 4.34 36.16
C SER A 36 16.09 4.65 37.61
N LYS A 37 17.14 5.44 37.76
CA LYS A 37 17.59 5.90 39.11
C LYS A 37 16.55 6.75 39.84
N SER A 38 15.60 7.37 39.10
CA SER A 38 14.48 8.11 39.68
C SER A 38 13.23 7.26 39.92
N GLY A 39 13.31 5.93 39.74
CA GLY A 39 12.23 4.96 40.00
C GLY A 39 11.21 4.79 38.90
N PHE A 40 11.35 5.47 37.76
CA PHE A 40 10.48 5.30 36.61
C PHE A 40 10.93 4.15 35.70
N LEU A 41 9.97 3.47 35.09
CA LEU A 41 10.24 2.36 34.17
C LEU A 41 10.73 2.87 32.80
N VAL A 42 11.74 2.21 32.25
CA VAL A 42 12.33 2.57 30.94
C VAL A 42 12.41 1.33 30.06
N PRO A 43 11.89 1.36 28.84
CA PRO A 43 12.02 0.25 27.90
C PRO A 43 13.41 0.25 27.27
N GLN A 44 13.98 -0.93 27.16
CA GLN A 44 15.16 -1.21 26.35
C GLN A 44 14.74 -2.17 25.24
N VAL A 45 15.10 -1.83 24.01
CA VAL A 45 14.83 -2.66 22.82
C VAL A 45 16.18 -3.11 22.28
N SER A 46 16.42 -4.42 22.27
CA SER A 46 17.71 -5.00 21.87
C SER A 46 18.89 -4.32 22.57
N GLY A 47 18.77 -4.03 23.87
CA GLY A 47 19.79 -3.39 24.70
C GLY A 47 19.89 -1.87 24.59
N VAL A 48 19.08 -1.22 23.71
CA VAL A 48 19.06 0.23 23.55
C VAL A 48 17.93 0.85 24.40
N SER A 49 18.29 1.69 25.37
CA SER A 49 17.32 2.44 26.18
C SER A 49 16.61 3.52 25.37
N LEU A 50 15.29 3.54 25.42
CA LEU A 50 14.51 4.56 24.72
C LEU A 50 14.28 5.84 25.53
N HIS A 51 14.58 5.85 26.83
CA HIS A 51 14.55 7.02 27.70
C HIS A 51 15.77 7.02 28.61
N SER A 52 16.04 8.15 29.27
CA SER A 52 17.12 8.27 30.25
C SER A 52 16.98 7.26 31.37
N GLN A 53 18.05 6.52 31.65
CA GLN A 53 18.14 5.62 32.81
C GLN A 53 18.29 6.35 34.15
N TYR A 54 18.40 7.69 34.11
CA TYR A 54 18.52 8.52 35.32
C TYR A 54 17.19 9.21 35.64
N LYS A 55 16.71 10.09 34.74
CA LYS A 55 15.57 10.97 34.95
C LYS A 55 14.70 11.07 33.68
N PRO A 56 13.97 10.01 33.29
CA PRO A 56 13.24 9.94 32.03
C PRO A 56 12.14 11.00 31.89
N VAL A 57 11.47 11.36 33.00
CA VAL A 57 10.40 12.37 32.99
C VAL A 57 10.97 13.77 32.78
N GLU A 58 12.09 14.10 33.47
CA GLU A 58 12.74 15.43 33.31
C GLU A 58 13.32 15.59 31.89
N GLU A 59 13.92 14.51 31.35
CA GLU A 59 14.39 14.50 29.97
C GLU A 59 13.24 14.78 28.98
N ALA A 60 12.13 14.06 29.13
CA ALA A 60 10.94 14.21 28.30
C ALA A 60 10.33 15.61 28.38
N THR A 61 10.21 16.15 29.60
CA THR A 61 9.72 17.50 29.82
C THR A 61 10.59 18.54 29.13
N ARG A 62 11.92 18.45 29.29
CA ARG A 62 12.87 19.36 28.63
C ARG A 62 12.82 19.24 27.12
N ALA A 63 12.65 18.04 26.57
CA ALA A 63 12.50 17.83 25.14
C ALA A 63 11.26 18.52 24.58
N ILE A 64 10.15 18.48 25.33
CA ILE A 64 8.91 19.15 24.92
C ILE A 64 8.98 20.69 25.16
N GLU A 65 9.69 21.15 26.17
CA GLU A 65 9.93 22.58 26.37
C GLU A 65 10.68 23.22 25.19
N ASN A 66 11.62 22.49 24.62
CA ASN A 66 12.39 22.92 23.45
C ASN A 66 11.63 22.69 22.12
N PHE A 67 10.50 21.98 22.13
CA PHE A 67 9.70 21.74 20.94
C PHE A 67 8.83 22.97 20.63
N VAL A 68 9.15 23.63 19.52
CA VAL A 68 8.34 24.73 18.99
C VAL A 68 7.22 24.14 18.15
N PHE A 69 5.99 24.44 18.49
CA PHE A 69 4.81 23.98 17.76
C PHE A 69 3.80 25.11 17.56
N ASP A 70 3.11 25.05 16.44
CA ASP A 70 1.99 25.93 16.11
C ASP A 70 0.72 25.36 16.77
N SER A 71 0.09 26.13 17.65
CA SER A 71 -1.11 25.70 18.38
C SER A 71 -2.33 25.45 17.49
N GLN A 72 -2.32 25.96 16.26
CA GLN A 72 -3.40 25.75 15.26
C GLN A 72 -3.23 24.46 14.47
N ARG A 73 -2.06 23.82 14.56
CA ARG A 73 -1.75 22.57 13.83
C ARG A 73 -1.94 21.36 14.74
N LYS A 74 -2.43 20.27 14.15
CA LYS A 74 -2.44 18.96 14.80
C LYS A 74 -1.00 18.49 15.03
N THR A 75 -0.77 17.66 16.04
CA THR A 75 0.57 17.19 16.38
C THR A 75 0.71 15.69 16.17
N ILE A 76 1.75 15.30 15.46
CA ILE A 76 2.17 13.90 15.30
C ILE A 76 3.43 13.68 16.13
N VAL A 77 3.48 12.56 16.84
CA VAL A 77 4.64 12.11 17.60
C VAL A 77 5.20 10.84 16.96
N TYR A 78 6.45 10.88 16.54
CA TYR A 78 7.19 9.71 16.06
C TYR A 78 7.86 9.00 17.23
N GLY A 79 7.39 7.81 17.54
CA GLY A 79 7.86 6.97 18.63
C GLY A 79 7.18 7.22 19.96
N LEU A 80 6.74 6.14 20.59
CA LEU A 80 6.05 6.17 21.86
C LEU A 80 7.01 6.00 23.04
N GLY A 81 7.98 5.09 22.95
CA GLY A 81 8.70 4.64 24.13
C GLY A 81 7.74 4.24 25.26
N PHE A 82 7.91 4.83 26.45
CA PHE A 82 6.94 4.72 27.56
C PHE A 82 6.10 5.99 27.75
N GLY A 83 6.00 6.83 26.72
CA GLY A 83 5.02 7.92 26.64
C GLY A 83 5.29 9.15 27.52
N TYR A 84 6.45 9.27 28.18
CA TYR A 84 6.76 10.42 29.05
C TYR A 84 6.73 11.77 28.30
N HIS A 85 7.26 11.79 27.07
CA HIS A 85 7.22 12.98 26.22
C HIS A 85 5.79 13.26 25.69
N VAL A 86 5.00 12.22 25.46
CA VAL A 86 3.59 12.38 25.10
C VAL A 86 2.81 12.99 26.27
N GLN A 87 3.03 12.50 27.48
CA GLN A 87 2.41 13.04 28.69
C GLN A 87 2.80 14.50 28.92
N ALA A 88 4.08 14.85 28.75
CA ALA A 88 4.55 16.24 28.84
C ALA A 88 3.93 17.12 27.74
N LEU A 89 3.78 16.61 26.52
CA LEU A 89 3.14 17.31 25.41
C LEU A 89 1.66 17.60 25.73
N LEU A 90 0.93 16.64 26.28
CA LEU A 90 -0.49 16.81 26.64
C LEU A 90 -0.74 17.87 27.72
N GLN A 91 0.27 18.23 28.51
CA GLN A 91 0.17 19.33 29.46
C GLN A 91 0.25 20.71 28.79
N ARG A 92 0.88 20.80 27.60
CA ARG A 92 1.10 22.05 26.87
C ARG A 92 0.22 22.22 25.63
N HIS A 93 -0.29 21.11 25.09
CA HIS A 93 -1.07 21.06 23.86
C HIS A 93 -2.48 20.56 24.16
N SER A 94 -3.50 21.32 23.77
CA SER A 94 -4.92 20.98 24.03
C SER A 94 -5.56 20.18 22.90
N GLY A 95 -4.95 20.15 21.71
CA GLY A 95 -5.46 19.44 20.52
C GLY A 95 -5.24 17.94 20.56
N GLU A 96 -5.77 17.26 19.54
CA GLU A 96 -5.54 15.83 19.31
C GLU A 96 -4.07 15.57 18.96
N VAL A 97 -3.52 14.54 19.56
CA VAL A 97 -2.15 14.06 19.31
C VAL A 97 -2.22 12.68 18.67
N ILE A 98 -1.53 12.51 17.54
CA ILE A 98 -1.38 11.19 16.90
C ILE A 98 0.00 10.66 17.25
N VAL A 99 0.07 9.48 17.86
CA VAL A 99 1.34 8.80 18.19
C VAL A 99 1.53 7.63 17.24
N ILE A 100 2.64 7.63 16.52
CA ILE A 100 3.01 6.56 15.57
C ILE A 100 4.10 5.70 16.19
N GLU A 101 3.78 4.43 16.43
CA GLU A 101 4.70 3.44 16.97
C GLU A 101 4.74 2.20 16.06
N PRO A 102 5.87 1.93 15.38
CA PRO A 102 5.96 0.79 14.47
C PRO A 102 6.02 -0.57 15.16
N LEU A 103 6.41 -0.62 16.45
CA LEU A 103 6.60 -1.87 17.18
C LEU A 103 5.40 -2.22 18.07
N MET A 104 4.59 -3.20 17.67
CA MET A 104 3.48 -3.71 18.49
C MET A 104 3.96 -4.25 19.83
N SER A 105 5.11 -4.90 19.88
CA SER A 105 5.72 -5.42 21.09
C SER A 105 6.05 -4.31 22.10
N LEU A 106 6.55 -3.16 21.63
CA LEU A 106 6.83 -2.00 22.49
C LEU A 106 5.52 -1.38 23.02
N PHE A 107 4.51 -1.25 22.19
CA PHE A 107 3.20 -0.76 22.63
C PHE A 107 2.56 -1.69 23.67
N ARG A 108 2.67 -3.02 23.49
CA ARG A 108 2.22 -3.99 24.47
C ARG A 108 2.97 -3.85 25.81
N SER A 109 4.30 -3.68 25.76
CA SER A 109 5.13 -3.47 26.95
C SER A 109 4.79 -2.15 27.66
N PHE A 110 4.53 -1.09 26.91
CA PHE A 110 4.00 0.18 27.42
C PHE A 110 2.69 -0.04 28.20
N MET A 111 1.72 -0.76 27.61
CA MET A 111 0.45 -1.08 28.28
C MET A 111 0.61 -1.97 29.52
N ALA A 112 1.65 -2.78 29.59
CA ALA A 112 1.92 -3.60 30.78
C ALA A 112 2.59 -2.79 31.91
N SER A 113 3.22 -1.67 31.58
CA SER A 113 4.09 -0.91 32.49
C SER A 113 3.54 0.44 32.89
N ILE A 114 2.73 1.08 32.06
CA ILE A 114 2.24 2.45 32.23
C ILE A 114 0.71 2.48 32.18
N ASP A 115 0.09 3.29 33.04
CA ASP A 115 -1.35 3.55 32.97
C ASP A 115 -1.67 4.40 31.73
N ILE A 116 -2.46 3.83 30.81
CA ILE A 116 -2.79 4.52 29.55
C ILE A 116 -3.98 5.45 29.64
N ARG A 117 -4.77 5.38 30.72
CA ARG A 117 -6.02 6.19 30.86
C ARG A 117 -5.79 7.70 30.68
N PRO A 118 -4.67 8.31 31.14
CA PRO A 118 -4.39 9.72 30.89
C PRO A 118 -4.21 10.11 29.44
N PHE A 119 -3.96 9.14 28.54
CA PHE A 119 -3.78 9.37 27.11
C PHE A 119 -5.09 9.22 26.33
N LEU A 120 -6.01 8.38 26.82
CA LEU A 120 -7.25 8.05 26.12
C LEU A 120 -8.14 9.29 25.93
N GLY A 121 -8.77 9.39 24.77
CA GLY A 121 -9.59 10.53 24.38
C GLY A 121 -8.82 11.74 23.84
N ARG A 122 -7.48 11.82 24.07
CA ARG A 122 -6.62 12.90 23.56
C ARG A 122 -5.51 12.41 22.64
N VAL A 123 -5.16 11.13 22.72
CA VAL A 123 -4.12 10.49 21.90
C VAL A 123 -4.76 9.45 21.02
N ARG A 124 -4.49 9.53 19.72
CA ARG A 124 -4.79 8.46 18.77
C ARG A 124 -3.52 7.67 18.52
N PHE A 125 -3.51 6.42 18.95
CA PHE A 125 -2.38 5.53 18.72
C PHE A 125 -2.46 4.89 17.33
N ARG A 126 -1.37 4.97 16.56
CA ARG A 126 -1.16 4.30 15.28
C ARG A 126 -0.02 3.31 15.46
N VAL A 127 -0.38 2.04 15.67
CA VAL A 127 0.60 1.04 16.10
C VAL A 127 0.73 -0.04 15.05
N ALA A 128 1.97 -0.34 14.66
CA ALA A 128 2.30 -1.37 13.65
C ALA A 128 1.48 -1.24 12.36
N GLU A 129 1.21 -0.01 11.95
CA GLU A 129 0.66 0.30 10.62
C GLU A 129 1.81 0.57 9.66
N THR A 130 1.66 0.21 8.39
CA THR A 130 2.70 0.51 7.39
C THR A 130 2.72 2.02 7.06
N PRO A 131 3.88 2.60 6.68
CA PRO A 131 3.94 4.00 6.25
C PRO A 131 2.91 4.33 5.16
N ALA A 132 2.70 3.44 4.18
CA ALA A 132 1.73 3.64 3.10
C ALA A 132 0.28 3.77 3.64
N CYS A 133 -0.13 2.91 4.59
CA CYS A 133 -1.45 3.01 5.22
C CYS A 133 -1.61 4.32 5.99
N LEU A 134 -0.57 4.76 6.71
CA LEU A 134 -0.60 6.02 7.46
C LEU A 134 -0.69 7.22 6.54
N ILE A 135 0.11 7.27 5.47
CA ILE A 135 0.10 8.36 4.48
C ILE A 135 -1.29 8.48 3.84
N ALA A 136 -1.93 7.35 3.53
CA ALA A 136 -3.28 7.35 2.97
C ALA A 136 -4.33 7.90 3.96
N ARG A 137 -4.20 7.57 5.25
CA ARG A 137 -5.18 7.92 6.30
C ARG A 137 -4.95 9.29 6.94
N LEU A 138 -3.71 9.77 6.99
CA LEU A 138 -3.42 11.08 7.54
C LEU A 138 -4.02 12.14 6.62
N GLU A 139 -4.86 13.00 7.19
CA GLU A 139 -5.39 14.16 6.49
C GLU A 139 -4.23 15.03 6.00
N GLN A 140 -4.45 15.69 4.89
CA GLN A 140 -3.47 16.67 4.40
C GLN A 140 -3.43 17.88 5.34
N GLY A 141 -2.25 18.33 5.63
CA GLY A 141 -2.08 19.51 6.46
C GLY A 141 -0.65 19.68 6.95
N ASN A 142 -0.33 20.89 7.32
CA ASN A 142 0.90 21.18 8.04
C ASN A 142 0.76 20.65 9.46
N TRP A 143 1.46 19.58 9.79
CA TRP A 143 1.50 18.98 11.12
C TRP A 143 2.69 19.50 11.91
N ASN A 144 2.52 19.64 13.22
CA ASN A 144 3.68 19.65 14.11
C ASN A 144 4.19 18.21 14.23
N ILE A 145 5.48 17.98 14.01
CA ILE A 145 6.06 16.64 14.12
C ILE A 145 7.10 16.63 15.22
N PHE A 146 6.77 16.01 16.36
CA PHE A 146 7.74 15.72 17.41
C PHE A 146 8.42 14.38 17.15
N ARG A 147 9.74 14.37 17.12
CA ARG A 147 10.52 13.14 16.92
C ARG A 147 11.17 12.69 18.22
N HIS A 148 10.70 11.59 18.78
CA HIS A 148 11.39 10.94 19.89
C HIS A 148 12.64 10.24 19.34
N MET A 149 13.78 10.92 19.40
CA MET A 149 15.00 10.53 18.70
C MET A 149 15.49 9.09 18.99
N PRO A 150 15.39 8.55 20.22
CA PRO A 150 15.72 7.14 20.46
C PRO A 150 14.85 6.18 19.65
N SER A 151 13.53 6.38 19.61
CA SER A 151 12.61 5.57 18.79
C SER A 151 12.84 5.75 17.28
N VAL A 152 13.10 6.99 16.84
CA VAL A 152 13.40 7.27 15.43
C VAL A 152 14.69 6.59 14.98
N ARG A 153 15.72 6.55 15.81
CA ARG A 153 16.97 5.84 15.48
C ARG A 153 16.77 4.33 15.40
N LEU A 154 15.90 3.78 16.24
CA LEU A 154 15.58 2.36 16.26
C LEU A 154 14.85 1.92 14.97
N ALA A 155 13.94 2.75 14.46
CA ALA A 155 13.10 2.45 13.30
C ALA A 155 13.29 3.49 12.16
N GLY A 156 14.53 3.91 11.89
CA GLY A 156 14.85 5.00 10.96
C GLY A 156 14.27 4.84 9.57
N ASN A 157 14.40 3.65 8.97
CA ASN A 157 13.84 3.38 7.63
C ASN A 157 12.31 3.54 7.59
N TYR A 158 11.62 3.23 8.67
CA TYR A 158 10.17 3.37 8.76
C TYR A 158 9.75 4.86 8.74
N TYR A 159 10.38 5.66 9.59
CA TYR A 159 10.05 7.09 9.70
C TYR A 159 10.49 7.89 8.48
N ASN A 160 11.63 7.55 7.88
CA ASN A 160 12.07 8.16 6.62
C ASN A 160 11.05 7.93 5.49
N ARG A 161 10.55 6.70 5.34
CA ARG A 161 9.49 6.40 4.36
C ARG A 161 8.19 7.15 4.63
N LEU A 162 7.89 7.42 5.90
CA LEU A 162 6.71 8.20 6.27
C LEU A 162 6.89 9.68 5.90
N ASP A 163 8.05 10.26 6.17
CA ASP A 163 8.39 11.64 5.80
C ASP A 163 8.39 11.81 4.28
N GLU A 164 9.11 10.97 3.55
CA GLU A 164 9.16 10.96 2.08
C GLU A 164 7.77 10.84 1.46
N GLY A 165 6.96 9.91 1.98
CA GLY A 165 5.61 9.71 1.46
C GLY A 165 4.66 10.88 1.75
N GLN A 166 4.83 11.59 2.86
CA GLN A 166 4.08 12.83 3.14
C GLN A 166 4.50 13.95 2.20
N GLU A 167 5.80 14.13 1.96
CA GLU A 167 6.31 15.11 0.99
C GLU A 167 5.77 14.85 -0.41
N ILE A 168 5.81 13.59 -0.87
CA ILE A 168 5.24 13.17 -2.17
C ILE A 168 3.74 13.47 -2.20
N LYS A 169 3.00 13.16 -1.15
CA LYS A 169 1.57 13.43 -1.07
C LYS A 169 1.25 14.93 -1.18
N ILE A 170 2.04 15.79 -0.55
CA ILE A 170 1.90 17.24 -0.66
C ILE A 170 2.19 17.69 -2.10
N LEU A 171 3.28 17.21 -2.70
CA LEU A 171 3.64 17.56 -4.07
C LEU A 171 2.58 17.11 -5.09
N LEU A 172 2.03 15.91 -4.92
CA LEU A 172 1.03 15.35 -5.85
C LEU A 172 -0.35 16.01 -5.72
N ASN A 173 -0.68 16.59 -4.58
CA ASN A 173 -1.99 17.22 -4.39
C ASN A 173 -2.14 18.56 -5.13
N ASP A 174 -1.04 19.27 -5.33
CA ASP A 174 -1.04 20.56 -6.02
C ASP A 174 -0.78 20.39 -7.53
N GLN A 175 -0.53 19.17 -8.01
CA GLN A 175 -0.19 18.91 -9.41
C GLN A 175 -1.10 17.84 -10.03
N SER A 176 -1.84 18.24 -11.05
CA SER A 176 -2.50 17.29 -11.97
C SER A 176 -1.44 16.69 -12.88
N LEU A 177 -1.26 15.37 -12.83
CA LEU A 177 -0.39 14.63 -13.75
C LEU A 177 -1.14 14.26 -15.02
N ARG A 178 -0.41 14.21 -16.13
CA ARG A 178 -0.86 13.64 -17.38
C ARG A 178 -0.43 12.17 -17.43
N VAL A 179 -1.37 11.26 -17.21
CA VAL A 179 -1.08 9.82 -17.11
C VAL A 179 -1.60 9.11 -18.35
N MET A 180 -0.75 8.34 -19.00
CA MET A 180 -1.19 7.47 -20.11
C MET A 180 -1.20 6.02 -19.68
N ILE A 181 -2.33 5.33 -19.87
CA ILE A 181 -2.49 3.92 -19.57
C ILE A 181 -2.54 3.12 -20.85
N VAL A 182 -1.71 2.07 -20.95
CA VAL A 182 -1.73 1.13 -22.09
C VAL A 182 -2.48 -0.12 -21.66
N ASN A 183 -3.67 -0.32 -22.25
CA ASN A 183 -4.52 -1.47 -21.96
C ASN A 183 -3.95 -2.74 -22.61
N PRO A 184 -4.19 -3.93 -22.01
CA PRO A 184 -4.00 -5.19 -22.73
C PRO A 184 -4.99 -5.31 -23.90
N VAL A 185 -4.64 -6.13 -24.89
CA VAL A 185 -5.54 -6.42 -26.02
C VAL A 185 -6.77 -7.22 -25.58
N TYR A 186 -6.60 -8.07 -24.56
CA TYR A 186 -7.65 -8.89 -23.94
C TYR A 186 -7.16 -9.41 -22.59
N GLY A 187 -8.04 -10.05 -21.83
CA GLY A 187 -7.65 -10.79 -20.63
C GLY A 187 -8.16 -10.18 -19.33
N GLY A 188 -7.79 -10.83 -18.23
CA GLY A 188 -8.30 -10.48 -16.88
C GLY A 188 -7.78 -9.16 -16.33
N SER A 189 -6.69 -8.64 -16.85
CA SER A 189 -6.12 -7.35 -16.45
C SER A 189 -6.77 -6.13 -17.11
N LEU A 190 -7.61 -6.33 -18.14
CA LEU A 190 -8.31 -5.24 -18.81
C LEU A 190 -9.26 -4.45 -17.89
N PRO A 191 -10.14 -5.07 -17.09
CA PRO A 191 -10.94 -4.31 -16.12
C PRO A 191 -10.10 -3.51 -15.13
N THR A 192 -8.95 -4.04 -14.71
CA THR A 192 -8.02 -3.35 -13.82
C THR A 192 -7.49 -2.06 -14.47
N ALA A 193 -7.15 -2.10 -15.78
CA ALA A 193 -6.72 -0.92 -16.52
C ALA A 193 -7.79 0.17 -16.53
N HIS A 194 -9.04 -0.19 -16.84
CA HIS A 194 -10.17 0.73 -16.85
C HIS A 194 -10.46 1.33 -15.47
N HIS A 195 -10.41 0.51 -14.41
CA HIS A 195 -10.59 0.99 -13.03
C HIS A 195 -9.45 1.93 -12.60
N CYS A 196 -8.22 1.62 -12.97
CA CYS A 196 -7.07 2.49 -12.73
C CYS A 196 -7.25 3.85 -13.41
N ALA A 197 -7.62 3.87 -14.70
CA ALA A 197 -7.89 5.09 -15.44
C ALA A 197 -9.00 5.93 -14.78
N SER A 198 -10.09 5.28 -14.38
CA SER A 198 -11.20 5.94 -13.69
C SER A 198 -10.79 6.53 -12.34
N ALA A 199 -10.02 5.77 -11.55
CA ALA A 199 -9.53 6.22 -10.25
C ALA A 199 -8.60 7.42 -10.37
N LEU A 200 -7.66 7.41 -11.32
CA LEU A 200 -6.76 8.53 -11.58
C LEU A 200 -7.50 9.80 -12.00
N ARG A 201 -8.52 9.68 -12.84
CA ARG A 201 -9.40 10.81 -13.19
C ARG A 201 -10.14 11.37 -11.97
N SER A 202 -10.63 10.48 -11.10
CA SER A 202 -11.31 10.88 -9.86
C SER A 202 -10.38 11.57 -8.88
N LEU A 203 -9.07 11.31 -8.96
CA LEU A 203 -8.02 11.99 -8.20
C LEU A 203 -7.59 13.34 -8.81
N GLY A 204 -8.19 13.76 -9.94
CA GLY A 204 -7.89 15.04 -10.58
C GLY A 204 -6.77 15.01 -11.61
N HIS A 205 -6.29 13.82 -12.00
CA HIS A 205 -5.30 13.67 -13.06
C HIS A 205 -5.93 13.70 -14.47
N GLU A 206 -5.19 14.21 -15.45
CA GLU A 206 -5.54 14.08 -16.86
C GLU A 206 -5.13 12.69 -17.37
N VAL A 207 -6.07 11.88 -17.85
CA VAL A 207 -5.79 10.48 -18.21
C VAL A 207 -6.17 10.18 -19.64
N ALA A 208 -5.19 9.78 -20.45
CA ALA A 208 -5.36 9.15 -21.74
C ALA A 208 -5.22 7.63 -21.64
N THR A 209 -5.99 6.88 -22.42
CA THR A 209 -5.88 5.42 -22.52
C THR A 209 -5.48 5.02 -23.93
N VAL A 210 -4.63 4.04 -24.09
CA VAL A 210 -4.40 3.35 -25.36
C VAL A 210 -5.26 2.09 -25.33
N ASP A 211 -6.43 2.18 -25.96
CA ASP A 211 -7.48 1.16 -25.89
C ASP A 211 -7.18 0.02 -26.88
N CYS A 212 -6.15 -0.76 -26.56
CA CYS A 212 -5.69 -1.87 -27.40
C CYS A 212 -6.72 -3.00 -27.53
N ASP A 213 -7.68 -3.07 -26.59
CA ASP A 213 -8.79 -4.01 -26.60
C ASP A 213 -9.79 -3.75 -27.75
N GLU A 214 -9.89 -2.53 -28.28
CA GLU A 214 -10.65 -2.25 -29.50
C GLU A 214 -10.15 -3.02 -30.73
N PHE A 215 -8.88 -3.44 -30.70
CA PHE A 215 -8.26 -4.23 -31.75
C PHE A 215 -8.33 -5.75 -31.51
N SER A 216 -8.96 -6.20 -30.43
CA SER A 216 -8.97 -7.62 -30.00
C SER A 216 -9.55 -8.55 -31.05
N GLN A 217 -10.62 -8.16 -31.74
CA GLN A 217 -11.22 -8.98 -32.81
C GLN A 217 -10.24 -9.18 -33.98
N GLY A 218 -9.55 -8.10 -34.38
CA GLY A 218 -8.52 -8.16 -35.42
C GLY A 218 -7.38 -9.09 -35.03
N PHE A 219 -6.89 -8.98 -33.80
CA PHE A 219 -5.84 -9.84 -33.28
C PHE A 219 -6.25 -11.32 -33.27
N HIS A 220 -7.45 -11.63 -32.78
CA HIS A 220 -7.98 -13.00 -32.81
C HIS A 220 -8.18 -13.52 -34.22
N SER A 221 -8.54 -12.67 -35.17
CA SER A 221 -8.68 -13.02 -36.58
C SER A 221 -7.31 -13.34 -37.20
N LEU A 222 -6.27 -12.56 -36.91
CA LEU A 222 -4.91 -12.84 -37.38
C LEU A 222 -4.41 -14.22 -36.94
N LYS A 223 -4.67 -14.63 -35.72
CA LYS A 223 -4.31 -15.96 -35.19
C LYS A 223 -5.00 -17.12 -35.93
N LYS A 224 -6.12 -16.87 -36.60
CA LYS A 224 -6.92 -17.86 -37.32
C LYS A 224 -6.62 -17.92 -38.84
N ILE A 225 -5.95 -16.89 -39.37
CA ILE A 225 -5.67 -16.77 -40.82
C ILE A 225 -4.82 -17.92 -41.36
N THR A 226 -3.88 -18.41 -40.53
CA THR A 226 -2.95 -19.44 -40.95
C THR A 226 -2.82 -20.53 -39.88
N ARG A 227 -2.62 -21.79 -40.37
CA ARG A 227 -2.28 -22.91 -39.48
C ARG A 227 -0.76 -23.10 -39.32
N ASN A 228 0.04 -22.34 -40.08
CA ASN A 228 1.50 -22.38 -39.95
C ASN A 228 1.94 -21.55 -38.74
N PRO A 229 2.56 -22.18 -37.70
CA PRO A 229 2.97 -21.47 -36.48
C PRO A 229 3.93 -20.29 -36.75
N LYS A 230 4.86 -20.45 -37.69
CA LYS A 230 5.80 -19.37 -38.05
C LYS A 230 5.11 -18.16 -38.65
N ASN A 231 4.12 -18.36 -39.53
CA ASN A 231 3.37 -17.27 -40.09
C ASN A 231 2.48 -16.61 -39.05
N SER A 232 1.87 -17.41 -38.18
CA SER A 232 1.06 -16.89 -37.05
C SER A 232 1.90 -16.03 -36.09
N GLU A 233 3.12 -16.45 -35.80
CA GLU A 233 4.07 -15.70 -34.99
C GLU A 233 4.44 -14.36 -35.64
N VAL A 234 4.81 -14.36 -36.91
CA VAL A 234 5.14 -13.13 -37.68
C VAL A 234 3.96 -12.14 -37.66
N LEU A 235 2.73 -12.62 -37.86
CA LEU A 235 1.56 -11.78 -37.85
C LEU A 235 1.30 -11.19 -36.44
N SER A 236 1.49 -12.00 -35.40
CA SER A 236 1.37 -11.55 -34.01
C SER A 236 2.39 -10.47 -33.66
N GLN A 237 3.65 -10.67 -34.02
CA GLN A 237 4.74 -9.71 -33.84
C GLN A 237 4.48 -8.40 -34.58
N ASN A 238 4.01 -8.45 -35.83
CA ASN A 238 3.64 -7.24 -36.60
C ASN A 238 2.48 -6.50 -35.95
N PHE A 239 1.51 -7.21 -35.39
CA PHE A 239 0.43 -6.60 -34.61
C PHE A 239 0.96 -5.89 -33.38
N MET A 240 1.83 -6.53 -32.59
CA MET A 240 2.46 -5.93 -31.40
C MET A 240 3.27 -4.68 -31.76
N LYS A 241 4.02 -4.71 -32.89
CA LYS A 241 4.72 -3.52 -33.39
C LYS A 241 3.76 -2.38 -33.73
N LEU A 242 2.64 -2.70 -34.42
CA LEU A 242 1.62 -1.69 -34.71
C LEU A 242 1.05 -1.05 -33.44
N MET A 243 0.75 -1.84 -32.42
CA MET A 243 0.26 -1.33 -31.13
C MET A 243 1.32 -0.44 -30.46
N GLY A 244 2.59 -0.80 -30.53
CA GLY A 244 3.70 0.02 -30.06
C GLY A 244 3.79 1.38 -30.79
N GLU A 245 3.61 1.40 -32.12
CA GLU A 245 3.59 2.64 -32.90
C GLU A 245 2.37 3.52 -32.55
N ILE A 246 1.19 2.94 -32.37
CA ILE A 246 -0.01 3.65 -31.91
C ILE A 246 0.24 4.27 -30.53
N THR A 247 0.86 3.50 -29.62
CA THR A 247 1.19 4.00 -28.28
C THR A 247 2.16 5.16 -28.35
N ALA A 248 3.21 5.07 -29.17
CA ALA A 248 4.19 6.14 -29.33
C ALA A 248 3.59 7.40 -29.96
N ALA A 249 2.74 7.26 -30.99
CA ALA A 249 2.03 8.39 -31.58
C ALA A 249 1.12 9.09 -30.59
N LYS A 250 0.35 8.33 -29.79
CA LYS A 250 -0.51 8.89 -28.76
C LYS A 250 0.29 9.56 -27.63
N ALA A 251 1.46 9.01 -27.28
CA ALA A 251 2.36 9.62 -26.30
C ALA A 251 2.93 10.97 -26.80
N ASP A 252 3.27 11.06 -28.08
CA ASP A 252 3.77 12.30 -28.67
C ASP A 252 2.70 13.40 -28.70
N ASP A 253 1.45 13.04 -29.00
CA ASP A 253 0.33 13.96 -28.99
C ASP A 253 -0.07 14.37 -27.56
N PHE A 254 -0.21 13.40 -26.68
CA PHE A 254 -0.70 13.62 -25.31
C PHE A 254 0.37 14.17 -24.39
N LYS A 255 1.65 13.88 -24.62
CA LYS A 255 2.80 14.27 -23.79
C LYS A 255 2.61 13.94 -22.32
N PRO A 256 2.44 12.65 -21.97
CA PRO A 256 2.22 12.24 -20.60
C PRO A 256 3.45 12.46 -19.71
N ASP A 257 3.21 12.71 -18.42
CA ASP A 257 4.28 12.73 -17.40
C ASP A 257 4.73 11.30 -17.05
N ILE A 258 3.84 10.31 -17.23
CA ILE A 258 4.09 8.89 -16.95
C ILE A 258 3.23 8.00 -17.83
N ILE A 259 3.79 6.87 -18.25
CA ILE A 259 3.08 5.81 -18.99
C ILE A 259 2.99 4.57 -18.12
N ILE A 260 1.79 4.03 -17.93
CA ILE A 260 1.54 2.81 -17.17
C ILE A 260 1.06 1.72 -18.13
N ALA A 261 1.89 0.71 -18.36
CA ALA A 261 1.54 -0.49 -19.09
C ALA A 261 1.01 -1.55 -18.12
N LEU A 262 -0.23 -2.00 -18.33
CA LEU A 262 -0.77 -3.11 -17.53
C LEU A 262 -0.21 -4.45 -18.04
N ALA A 263 -0.32 -5.48 -17.21
CA ALA A 263 -0.01 -6.84 -17.60
C ALA A 263 -0.67 -7.17 -18.95
N GLN A 264 0.09 -7.80 -19.84
CA GLN A 264 -0.32 -8.13 -21.21
C GLN A 264 -0.53 -6.92 -22.15
N ALA A 265 -0.12 -5.71 -21.77
CA ALA A 265 -0.06 -4.58 -22.70
C ALA A 265 0.82 -4.94 -23.90
N PRO A 266 0.40 -4.64 -25.14
CA PRO A 266 1.09 -5.07 -26.36
C PRO A 266 2.28 -4.17 -26.70
N LEU A 267 3.25 -4.08 -25.78
CA LEU A 267 4.49 -3.32 -25.96
C LEU A 267 5.68 -4.26 -26.15
N THR A 268 6.38 -4.09 -27.27
CA THR A 268 7.66 -4.76 -27.52
C THR A 268 8.80 -3.99 -26.84
N PRO A 269 9.97 -4.63 -26.62
CA PRO A 269 11.16 -3.92 -26.12
C PRO A 269 11.49 -2.67 -26.94
N GLU A 270 11.39 -2.74 -28.27
CA GLU A 270 11.65 -1.59 -29.15
C GLU A 270 10.64 -0.45 -28.94
N ALA A 271 9.36 -0.79 -28.73
CA ALA A 271 8.33 0.20 -28.44
C ALA A 271 8.61 0.90 -27.09
N ILE A 272 8.99 0.14 -26.06
CA ILE A 272 9.35 0.68 -24.75
C ILE A 272 10.55 1.63 -24.88
N GLN A 273 11.60 1.22 -25.58
CA GLN A 273 12.78 2.06 -25.82
C GLN A 273 12.41 3.36 -26.57
N LYS A 274 11.49 3.28 -27.55
CA LYS A 274 11.00 4.46 -28.26
C LYS A 274 10.27 5.43 -27.34
N LEU A 275 9.44 4.92 -26.40
CA LEU A 275 8.76 5.74 -25.40
C LEU A 275 9.76 6.38 -24.43
N LYS A 276 10.76 5.64 -23.97
CA LYS A 276 11.84 6.16 -23.09
C LYS A 276 12.68 7.24 -23.78
N ALA A 277 12.85 7.17 -25.10
CA ALA A 277 13.53 8.22 -25.86
C ALA A 277 12.80 9.57 -25.80
N LEU A 278 11.50 9.58 -25.51
CA LEU A 278 10.72 10.78 -25.23
C LEU A 278 10.96 11.35 -23.82
N LYS A 279 11.82 10.71 -23.03
CA LYS A 279 12.12 11.04 -21.62
C LYS A 279 10.88 10.92 -20.70
N ILE A 280 9.97 10.02 -21.02
CA ILE A 280 8.78 9.72 -20.24
C ILE A 280 9.04 8.42 -19.48
N PRO A 281 8.86 8.38 -18.15
CA PRO A 281 8.95 7.14 -17.38
C PRO A 281 7.91 6.12 -17.83
N VAL A 282 8.35 4.89 -18.14
CA VAL A 282 7.49 3.79 -18.56
C VAL A 282 7.43 2.76 -17.44
N VAL A 283 6.23 2.58 -16.91
CA VAL A 283 5.94 1.72 -15.75
C VAL A 283 5.23 0.46 -16.22
N PHE A 284 5.61 -0.67 -15.67
CA PHE A 284 4.94 -1.94 -15.85
C PHE A 284 4.21 -2.35 -14.57
N TRP A 285 2.89 -2.49 -14.61
CA TRP A 285 2.14 -3.04 -13.49
C TRP A 285 1.71 -4.46 -13.80
N PHE A 286 2.48 -5.42 -13.25
CA PHE A 286 2.24 -6.85 -13.46
C PHE A 286 1.23 -7.36 -12.42
N VAL A 287 -0.01 -7.50 -12.84
CA VAL A 287 -1.17 -7.89 -12.00
C VAL A 287 -1.57 -9.36 -12.16
N GLU A 288 -0.64 -10.21 -12.56
CA GLU A 288 -0.83 -11.64 -12.84
C GLU A 288 0.05 -12.50 -11.93
N ASP A 289 -0.17 -13.82 -11.92
CA ASP A 289 0.75 -14.74 -11.22
C ASP A 289 2.00 -14.98 -12.08
N PHE A 290 3.16 -14.54 -11.58
CA PHE A 290 4.43 -14.63 -12.28
C PHE A 290 4.89 -16.07 -12.57
N ARG A 291 4.39 -17.05 -11.84
CA ARG A 291 4.68 -18.48 -12.03
C ARG A 291 3.90 -19.08 -13.19
N THR A 292 2.71 -18.51 -13.44
CA THR A 292 1.81 -18.96 -14.50
C THR A 292 2.10 -18.24 -15.82
N LEU A 293 2.39 -16.96 -15.78
CA LEU A 293 2.65 -16.12 -16.95
C LEU A 293 4.10 -15.64 -16.91
N SER A 294 4.95 -16.28 -17.70
CA SER A 294 6.40 -16.08 -17.65
C SER A 294 6.94 -15.02 -18.63
N TYR A 295 6.10 -14.38 -19.45
CA TYR A 295 6.53 -13.41 -20.46
C TYR A 295 7.25 -12.18 -19.88
N TRP A 296 7.03 -11.88 -18.59
CA TRP A 296 7.75 -10.84 -17.88
C TRP A 296 9.28 -11.01 -17.94
N ASN A 297 9.77 -12.25 -18.05
CA ASN A 297 11.20 -12.55 -18.16
C ASN A 297 11.88 -11.88 -19.36
N GLU A 298 11.12 -11.59 -20.40
CA GLU A 298 11.63 -11.06 -21.68
C GLU A 298 11.59 -9.53 -21.73
N ILE A 299 10.67 -8.91 -20.96
CA ILE A 299 10.39 -7.47 -21.09
C ILE A 299 10.62 -6.66 -19.81
N ALA A 300 10.75 -7.30 -18.65
CA ALA A 300 10.80 -6.58 -17.37
C ALA A 300 11.96 -5.57 -17.29
N THR A 301 13.13 -5.90 -17.85
CA THR A 301 14.31 -5.02 -17.80
C THR A 301 14.22 -3.80 -18.70
N ASP A 302 13.25 -3.75 -19.61
CA ASP A 302 13.04 -2.62 -20.50
C ASP A 302 12.30 -1.45 -19.83
N TYR A 303 11.51 -1.75 -18.78
CA TYR A 303 10.75 -0.76 -18.03
C TYR A 303 11.60 -0.01 -17.01
N ASP A 304 11.24 1.24 -16.72
CA ASP A 304 11.92 2.04 -15.70
C ASP A 304 11.52 1.63 -14.28
N TYR A 305 10.25 1.26 -14.10
CA TYR A 305 9.68 0.84 -12.83
C TYR A 305 8.75 -0.35 -13.03
N ILE A 306 8.77 -1.29 -12.09
CA ILE A 306 7.92 -2.48 -12.12
C ILE A 306 7.14 -2.54 -10.82
N PHE A 307 5.82 -2.60 -10.92
CA PHE A 307 4.92 -2.86 -9.80
C PHE A 307 4.33 -4.25 -9.91
N THR A 308 4.22 -4.95 -8.79
CA THR A 308 3.76 -6.34 -8.75
C THR A 308 2.76 -6.55 -7.62
N ILE A 309 1.86 -7.53 -7.80
CA ILE A 309 0.92 -7.96 -6.75
C ILE A 309 1.49 -9.07 -5.86
N GLN A 310 2.66 -9.60 -6.20
CA GLN A 310 3.44 -10.53 -5.38
C GLN A 310 4.74 -9.84 -4.97
N ASP A 311 5.20 -10.13 -3.76
CA ASP A 311 6.41 -9.55 -3.19
C ASP A 311 7.59 -10.53 -3.20
N GLU A 312 8.58 -10.28 -2.40
CA GLU A 312 9.85 -10.98 -2.14
C GLU A 312 10.32 -11.98 -3.20
N THR A 313 9.64 -13.13 -3.37
CA THR A 313 10.07 -14.18 -4.32
C THR A 313 10.08 -13.67 -5.76
N PHE A 314 9.07 -12.91 -6.16
CA PHE A 314 9.01 -12.35 -7.49
C PHE A 314 9.98 -11.18 -7.64
N HIS A 315 10.12 -10.33 -6.65
CA HIS A 315 11.10 -9.24 -6.66
C HIS A 315 12.53 -9.77 -6.75
N GLN A 316 12.83 -10.92 -6.10
CA GLN A 316 14.13 -11.55 -6.25
C GLN A 316 14.34 -12.02 -7.68
N ALA A 317 13.36 -12.70 -8.27
CA ALA A 317 13.44 -13.15 -9.68
C ALA A 317 13.62 -11.99 -10.66
N LEU A 318 12.96 -10.84 -10.42
CA LEU A 318 13.13 -9.62 -11.22
C LEU A 318 14.54 -9.04 -11.07
N ARG A 319 15.06 -8.97 -9.84
CA ARG A 319 16.44 -8.51 -9.58
C ARG A 319 17.49 -9.43 -10.23
N ASP A 320 17.28 -10.73 -10.17
CA ASP A 320 18.17 -11.72 -10.80
C ASP A 320 18.22 -11.54 -12.33
N LYS A 321 17.17 -10.98 -12.94
CA LYS A 321 17.11 -10.57 -14.35
C LYS A 321 17.72 -9.20 -14.63
N GLY A 322 18.05 -8.42 -13.60
CA GLY A 322 18.63 -7.08 -13.74
C GLY A 322 17.63 -5.92 -13.58
N ALA A 323 16.37 -6.19 -13.26
CA ALA A 323 15.41 -5.13 -12.96
C ALA A 323 15.76 -4.49 -11.60
N GLN A 324 15.85 -3.15 -11.55
CA GLN A 324 16.32 -2.43 -10.36
C GLN A 324 15.16 -1.84 -9.53
N ASN A 325 14.15 -1.28 -10.19
CA ASN A 325 13.07 -0.53 -9.54
C ASN A 325 11.80 -1.39 -9.45
N CYS A 326 11.78 -2.33 -8.50
CA CYS A 326 10.67 -3.26 -8.30
C CYS A 326 9.95 -2.95 -6.99
N TYR A 327 8.62 -2.79 -7.03
CA TYR A 327 7.80 -2.39 -5.89
C TYR A 327 6.55 -3.25 -5.78
N TYR A 328 6.14 -3.54 -4.56
CA TYR A 328 4.87 -4.19 -4.29
C TYR A 328 3.72 -3.17 -4.38
N LEU A 329 2.77 -3.43 -5.25
CA LEU A 329 1.53 -2.65 -5.41
C LEU A 329 0.36 -3.63 -5.61
N PRO A 330 -0.36 -4.01 -4.54
CA PRO A 330 -1.49 -4.92 -4.66
C PRO A 330 -2.64 -4.28 -5.44
N GLN A 331 -3.50 -5.12 -6.00
CA GLN A 331 -4.78 -4.66 -6.52
C GLN A 331 -5.66 -4.18 -5.37
N ALA A 332 -6.51 -3.20 -5.68
CA ALA A 332 -7.52 -2.67 -4.78
C ALA A 332 -8.90 -2.69 -5.47
N CYS A 333 -9.95 -2.49 -4.71
CA CYS A 333 -11.29 -2.34 -5.26
C CYS A 333 -11.51 -0.93 -5.84
N SER A 334 -12.32 -0.84 -6.88
CA SER A 334 -12.89 0.43 -7.34
C SER A 334 -14.13 0.74 -6.50
N THR A 335 -14.08 1.71 -5.60
CA THR A 335 -15.19 2.07 -4.71
C THR A 335 -16.43 2.58 -5.47
N ALA A 336 -16.26 3.05 -6.70
CA ALA A 336 -17.36 3.46 -7.56
C ALA A 336 -18.23 2.27 -8.03
N ILE A 337 -17.62 1.07 -8.14
CA ILE A 337 -18.26 -0.14 -8.66
C ILE A 337 -18.44 -1.18 -7.57
N HIS A 338 -17.37 -1.48 -6.81
CA HIS A 338 -17.37 -2.49 -5.74
C HIS A 338 -17.94 -1.88 -4.44
N ARG A 339 -19.23 -1.70 -4.39
CA ARG A 339 -19.95 -1.14 -3.24
C ARG A 339 -21.22 -1.95 -2.96
N PRO A 340 -21.73 -1.94 -1.73
CA PRO A 340 -23.03 -2.51 -1.43
C PRO A 340 -24.11 -1.90 -2.32
N LEU A 341 -24.99 -2.74 -2.84
CA LEU A 341 -26.13 -2.34 -3.69
C LEU A 341 -27.41 -2.78 -3.03
N GLU A 342 -28.45 -1.93 -3.11
CA GLU A 342 -29.83 -2.38 -2.85
C GLU A 342 -30.30 -3.16 -4.09
N LEU A 343 -30.58 -4.44 -3.89
CA LEU A 343 -30.97 -5.34 -4.96
C LEU A 343 -32.50 -5.51 -5.01
N SER A 344 -33.07 -5.58 -6.21
CA SER A 344 -34.46 -6.00 -6.37
C SER A 344 -34.67 -7.46 -6.00
N VAL A 345 -35.90 -7.86 -5.77
CA VAL A 345 -36.24 -9.26 -5.44
C VAL A 345 -35.77 -10.20 -6.56
N GLU A 346 -35.96 -9.82 -7.82
CA GLU A 346 -35.52 -10.58 -8.99
C GLU A 346 -33.98 -10.73 -9.02
N SER A 347 -33.26 -9.67 -8.65
CA SER A 347 -31.79 -9.74 -8.55
C SER A 347 -31.32 -10.61 -7.41
N LEU A 348 -32.03 -10.58 -6.27
CA LEU A 348 -31.72 -11.46 -5.13
C LEU A 348 -31.98 -12.93 -5.49
N ASP A 349 -33.06 -13.24 -6.20
CA ASP A 349 -33.38 -14.60 -6.68
C ASP A 349 -32.32 -15.09 -7.68
N LEU A 350 -31.86 -14.22 -8.56
CA LEU A 350 -30.86 -14.59 -9.56
C LEU A 350 -29.46 -14.73 -8.98
N TYR A 351 -28.99 -13.75 -8.21
CA TYR A 351 -27.61 -13.64 -7.75
C TYR A 351 -27.42 -14.07 -6.29
N GLY A 352 -28.47 -14.10 -5.47
CA GLY A 352 -28.40 -14.50 -4.07
C GLY A 352 -27.98 -15.97 -3.94
N ALA A 353 -27.10 -16.24 -2.98
CA ALA A 353 -26.62 -17.58 -2.64
C ALA A 353 -26.01 -17.56 -1.23
N ASP A 354 -25.88 -18.73 -0.57
CA ASP A 354 -25.10 -18.84 0.67
C ASP A 354 -23.63 -18.51 0.43
N LEU A 355 -23.12 -18.98 -0.71
CA LEU A 355 -21.76 -18.73 -1.18
C LEU A 355 -21.77 -18.38 -2.67
N SER A 356 -20.98 -17.42 -3.07
CA SER A 356 -20.79 -17.10 -4.49
C SER A 356 -19.32 -16.93 -4.83
N PHE A 357 -18.97 -17.27 -6.05
CA PHE A 357 -17.64 -17.06 -6.59
C PHE A 357 -17.73 -16.54 -8.03
N MET A 358 -17.04 -15.45 -8.31
CA MET A 358 -16.87 -14.93 -9.67
C MET A 358 -15.41 -15.07 -10.10
N GLY A 359 -15.17 -15.77 -11.22
CA GLY A 359 -13.83 -15.89 -11.78
C GLY A 359 -13.56 -17.19 -12.53
N ALA A 360 -12.38 -17.28 -13.15
CA ALA A 360 -11.99 -18.43 -13.96
C ALA A 360 -11.82 -19.73 -13.14
N ALA A 361 -12.12 -20.86 -13.74
CA ALA A 361 -12.02 -22.19 -13.13
C ALA A 361 -10.57 -22.71 -13.18
N TYR A 362 -9.65 -22.11 -12.40
CA TYR A 362 -8.31 -22.63 -12.26
C TYR A 362 -8.28 -23.98 -11.53
N HIS A 363 -7.23 -24.77 -11.76
CA HIS A 363 -7.10 -26.13 -11.24
C HIS A 363 -7.34 -26.25 -9.72
N ASN A 364 -6.75 -25.35 -8.92
CA ASN A 364 -6.93 -25.30 -7.47
C ASN A 364 -8.39 -25.05 -7.07
N ARG A 365 -9.10 -24.23 -7.82
CA ARG A 365 -10.54 -23.92 -7.58
C ARG A 365 -11.41 -25.11 -7.90
N VAL A 366 -11.17 -25.76 -9.06
CA VAL A 366 -11.88 -26.98 -9.47
C VAL A 366 -11.71 -28.08 -8.42
N GLN A 367 -10.55 -28.18 -7.78
CA GLN A 367 -10.32 -29.15 -6.69
C GLN A 367 -11.01 -28.78 -5.37
N SER A 368 -11.13 -27.49 -5.09
CA SER A 368 -11.68 -27.01 -3.79
C SER A 368 -13.20 -26.90 -3.79
N PHE A 369 -13.80 -26.48 -4.90
CA PHE A 369 -15.24 -26.17 -4.99
C PHE A 369 -16.18 -27.36 -4.73
N PRO A 370 -15.87 -28.62 -5.07
CA PRO A 370 -16.74 -29.75 -4.71
C PRO A 370 -17.07 -29.83 -3.22
N ARG A 371 -16.20 -29.33 -2.34
CA ARG A 371 -16.44 -29.27 -0.89
C ARG A 371 -17.48 -28.23 -0.48
N LEU A 372 -17.79 -27.28 -1.37
CA LEU A 372 -18.74 -26.19 -1.12
C LEU A 372 -20.14 -26.51 -1.69
N MET A 373 -20.31 -27.63 -2.42
CA MET A 373 -21.57 -28.01 -3.05
C MET A 373 -22.68 -28.41 -2.06
N SER A 374 -22.37 -28.50 -0.78
CA SER A 374 -23.40 -28.70 0.29
C SER A 374 -24.12 -27.39 0.64
N PHE A 375 -23.62 -26.24 0.18
CA PHE A 375 -24.26 -24.94 0.31
C PHE A 375 -24.98 -24.57 -0.99
N ASP A 376 -25.88 -23.57 -0.95
CA ASP A 376 -26.30 -22.90 -2.17
C ASP A 376 -25.13 -22.11 -2.71
N PHE A 377 -24.36 -22.74 -3.60
CA PHE A 377 -23.10 -22.22 -4.13
C PHE A 377 -23.22 -21.88 -5.61
N LYS A 378 -23.13 -20.59 -5.94
CA LYS A 378 -23.17 -20.09 -7.32
C LYS A 378 -21.78 -19.69 -7.82
N ILE A 379 -21.49 -20.07 -9.07
CA ILE A 379 -20.24 -19.73 -9.77
C ILE A 379 -20.61 -18.94 -11.03
N TRP A 380 -19.93 -17.80 -11.19
CA TRP A 380 -20.15 -16.85 -12.30
C TRP A 380 -18.90 -16.71 -13.17
#